data_222eec156cdf948dd4eae7382d98ced9
#
_entry.id   222eec156cdf948dd4eae7382d98ced9
#
_cell.length_a   1.000
_cell.length_b   1.000
_cell.length_c   1.000
_cell.angle_alpha   90.00
_cell.angle_beta   90.00
_cell.angle_gamma   90.00
#
_symmetry.space_group_name_H-M   'P 1'
#
loop_
_entity.id
_entity.type
_entity.pdbx_description
1 polymer ?
#
loop_
_entity_poly.entity_id
_entity_poly.type
_entity_poly.pdbx_seq_one_letter_code
_entity_poly.pdbx_strand_id
1 'polypeptide(L)'
;MKKLLSCLLGLALLASAAFAGVGYSGKEIKQVAPPPCPEWYADREFNISLWGTYVFTGNNWIDDRYIEADHAWGGGIDLKYFFMRYVGVGIEGWAVDARQAREDIFVDFSDGVFASSIQHQSNVIGAVLGTLTLRYPIPCTRFAPYIFGGGGGIFGGGQKQVNERFIEPGEGFDVVQTTGRTGSEARAIGQVGGGMEIRLTPHIGWVSDFSWNFVDGPNNNFGMVRTGVNFAF
;
A
#
# COMPACT_ATOMS: atom_id res chain seq x y z
N MET A 1 -3.52 -21.50 16.56
CA MET A 1 -2.70 -22.11 15.50
C MET A 1 -3.20 -23.49 15.04
N LYS A 2 -3.65 -24.41 15.92
CA LYS A 2 -4.14 -25.76 15.52
C LYS A 2 -5.39 -25.74 14.63
N LYS A 3 -6.31 -24.76 14.78
CA LYS A 3 -7.56 -24.65 13.99
C LYS A 3 -7.33 -24.14 12.54
N LEU A 4 -6.30 -23.34 12.30
CA LEU A 4 -5.94 -22.87 10.95
C LEU A 4 -5.31 -23.98 10.09
N LEU A 5 -4.53 -24.85 10.73
CA LEU A 5 -3.90 -25.99 10.04
C LEU A 5 -4.92 -27.02 9.59
N SER A 6 -6.01 -27.22 10.35
CA SER A 6 -7.11 -28.14 10.01
C SER A 6 -7.93 -27.65 8.81
N CYS A 7 -8.13 -26.33 8.65
CA CYS A 7 -8.83 -25.76 7.48
C CYS A 7 -8.00 -25.90 6.19
N LEU A 8 -6.69 -25.68 6.26
CA LEU A 8 -5.79 -25.85 5.11
C LEU A 8 -5.70 -27.32 4.65
N LEU A 9 -5.68 -28.27 5.59
CA LEU A 9 -5.67 -29.68 5.25
C LEU A 9 -7.01 -30.15 4.65
N GLY A 10 -8.14 -29.58 5.08
CA GLY A 10 -9.47 -29.86 4.53
C GLY A 10 -9.63 -29.36 3.09
N LEU A 11 -9.05 -28.21 2.73
CA LEU A 11 -9.08 -27.69 1.36
C LEU A 11 -8.23 -28.53 0.39
N ALA A 12 -7.10 -29.07 0.86
CA ALA A 12 -6.22 -29.91 0.04
C ALA A 12 -6.84 -31.28 -0.29
N LEU A 13 -7.69 -31.83 0.59
CA LEU A 13 -8.35 -33.11 0.37
C LEU A 13 -9.57 -33.02 -0.58
N LEU A 14 -10.20 -31.84 -0.72
CA LEU A 14 -11.30 -31.63 -1.66
C LEU A 14 -10.83 -31.49 -3.11
N ALA A 15 -9.57 -31.15 -3.36
CA ALA A 15 -9.00 -31.03 -4.70
C ALA A 15 -8.67 -32.39 -5.35
N SER A 16 -8.57 -33.46 -4.57
CA SER A 16 -8.18 -34.81 -5.08
C SER A 16 -9.35 -35.71 -5.52
N ALA A 17 -10.60 -35.32 -5.28
CA ALA A 17 -11.78 -36.14 -5.61
C ALA A 17 -12.32 -35.92 -7.04
N ALA A 18 -11.75 -35.02 -7.83
CA ALA A 18 -12.27 -34.66 -9.16
C ALA A 18 -11.71 -35.48 -10.33
N PHE A 19 -10.91 -36.53 -10.10
CA PHE A 19 -10.28 -37.34 -11.17
C PHE A 19 -10.77 -38.81 -11.24
N ALA A 20 -12.03 -39.04 -10.97
CA ALA A 20 -12.62 -40.35 -11.29
C ALA A 20 -13.20 -40.31 -12.70
N GLY A 21 -12.32 -40.46 -13.69
CA GLY A 21 -12.73 -40.57 -15.10
C GLY A 21 -13.46 -41.88 -15.37
N VAL A 22 -14.65 -41.78 -15.95
CA VAL A 22 -15.44 -42.89 -16.46
C VAL A 22 -14.70 -43.49 -17.67
N GLY A 23 -14.35 -44.78 -17.56
CA GLY A 23 -13.75 -45.55 -18.68
C GLY A 23 -14.74 -45.69 -19.81
N TYR A 24 -14.52 -44.99 -20.93
CA TYR A 24 -15.26 -45.20 -22.20
C TYR A 24 -14.62 -46.28 -23.03
N SER A 25 -15.41 -47.32 -23.30
CA SER A 25 -15.12 -48.41 -24.21
C SER A 25 -15.11 -47.95 -25.68
N GLY A 26 -14.00 -48.10 -26.35
CA GLY A 26 -13.76 -48.37 -27.74
C GLY A 26 -14.71 -47.85 -28.82
N LYS A 27 -14.65 -46.56 -29.13
CA LYS A 27 -14.75 -46.00 -30.47
C LYS A 27 -13.66 -44.95 -30.59
N GLU A 28 -12.82 -44.98 -31.63
CA GLU A 28 -11.85 -43.94 -31.92
C GLU A 28 -12.57 -42.59 -32.10
N ILE A 29 -12.83 -41.94 -30.95
CA ILE A 29 -13.19 -40.54 -30.96
C ILE A 29 -11.87 -39.84 -31.33
N LYS A 30 -11.79 -39.28 -32.56
CA LYS A 30 -10.78 -38.29 -32.90
C LYS A 30 -10.78 -37.27 -31.74
N GLN A 31 -9.80 -37.39 -30.88
CA GLN A 31 -9.59 -36.38 -29.79
C GLN A 31 -9.35 -35.04 -30.51
N VAL A 32 -10.41 -34.26 -30.65
CA VAL A 32 -10.27 -32.87 -31.03
C VAL A 32 -9.43 -32.25 -29.90
N ALA A 33 -8.22 -31.83 -30.25
CA ALA A 33 -7.36 -31.15 -29.26
C ALA A 33 -8.18 -30.00 -28.61
N PRO A 34 -8.22 -29.93 -27.28
CA PRO A 34 -8.95 -28.84 -26.62
C PRO A 34 -8.49 -27.52 -27.22
N PRO A 35 -9.39 -26.56 -27.42
CA PRO A 35 -9.02 -25.26 -27.97
C PRO A 35 -7.90 -24.65 -27.09
N PRO A 36 -6.90 -24.01 -27.71
CA PRO A 36 -5.81 -23.41 -27.00
C PRO A 36 -6.37 -22.39 -25.96
N CYS A 37 -5.84 -22.43 -24.76
CA CYS A 37 -6.25 -21.51 -23.70
C CYS A 37 -5.96 -20.06 -24.13
N PRO A 38 -6.86 -19.11 -23.87
CA PRO A 38 -6.59 -17.71 -24.10
C PRO A 38 -5.35 -17.25 -23.33
N GLU A 39 -4.43 -16.59 -23.98
CA GLU A 39 -3.29 -15.96 -23.33
C GLU A 39 -3.72 -14.62 -22.73
N TRP A 40 -3.86 -14.58 -21.41
CA TRP A 40 -4.25 -13.37 -20.66
C TRP A 40 -3.05 -12.50 -20.27
N TYR A 41 -1.86 -13.07 -20.24
CA TYR A 41 -0.63 -12.44 -19.78
C TYR A 41 0.47 -12.73 -20.77
N ALA A 42 1.02 -11.70 -21.38
CA ALA A 42 2.05 -11.82 -22.40
C ALA A 42 3.46 -11.66 -21.84
N ASP A 43 4.43 -12.15 -22.59
CA ASP A 43 5.83 -11.75 -22.42
C ASP A 43 6.04 -10.38 -23.09
N ARG A 44 6.93 -9.54 -22.54
CA ARG A 44 7.23 -8.18 -23.03
C ARG A 44 6.02 -7.24 -22.96
N GLU A 45 5.28 -7.34 -21.87
CA GLU A 45 4.07 -6.57 -21.63
C GLU A 45 4.40 -5.28 -20.84
N PHE A 46 3.90 -4.15 -21.31
CA PHE A 46 3.97 -2.88 -20.58
C PHE A 46 2.65 -2.60 -19.86
N ASN A 47 2.71 -2.34 -18.58
CA ASN A 47 1.56 -2.14 -17.72
C ASN A 47 1.54 -0.74 -17.13
N ILE A 48 0.38 -0.10 -17.15
CA ILE A 48 0.09 1.15 -16.44
C ILE A 48 -1.04 0.86 -15.47
N SER A 49 -0.77 0.98 -14.17
CA SER A 49 -1.78 0.82 -13.14
C SER A 49 -2.12 2.15 -12.48
N LEU A 50 -3.41 2.41 -12.30
CA LEU A 50 -3.94 3.52 -11.51
C LEU A 50 -4.71 2.94 -10.34
N TRP A 51 -4.39 3.37 -9.13
CA TRP A 51 -4.96 2.78 -7.93
C TRP A 51 -5.23 3.80 -6.82
N GLY A 52 -6.25 3.50 -6.02
CA GLY A 52 -6.50 4.15 -4.75
C GLY A 52 -5.83 3.38 -3.62
N THR A 53 -5.47 4.07 -2.55
CA THR A 53 -4.81 3.47 -1.40
C THR A 53 -5.39 3.92 -0.08
N TYR A 54 -5.31 3.01 0.88
CA TYR A 54 -5.52 3.25 2.28
C TYR A 54 -4.27 2.85 3.06
N VAL A 55 -3.72 3.81 3.79
CA VAL A 55 -2.54 3.65 4.64
C VAL A 55 -3.00 3.56 6.07
N PHE A 56 -2.43 2.64 6.84
CA PHE A 56 -2.62 2.53 8.28
C PHE A 56 -1.27 2.40 8.98
N THR A 57 -1.14 3.16 10.05
CA THR A 57 -0.01 3.14 10.96
C THR A 57 -0.44 2.48 12.27
N GLY A 58 0.50 2.01 13.07
CA GLY A 58 0.16 1.44 14.40
C GLY A 58 -0.36 2.53 15.34
N ASN A 59 -1.33 2.17 16.15
CA ASN A 59 -2.11 3.04 17.04
C ASN A 59 -1.31 3.52 18.29
N ASN A 60 -0.10 4.00 18.12
CA ASN A 60 0.67 4.63 19.21
C ASN A 60 0.86 6.10 18.84
N TRP A 61 0.29 6.98 19.66
CA TRP A 61 0.51 8.43 19.65
C TRP A 61 1.98 8.76 19.97
N ILE A 62 2.87 8.44 19.04
CA ILE A 62 4.29 8.79 19.14
C ILE A 62 4.50 9.98 18.22
N ASP A 63 4.81 11.13 18.80
CA ASP A 63 4.95 12.42 18.12
C ASP A 63 6.06 12.47 17.04
N ASP A 64 6.92 11.45 16.96
CA ASP A 64 8.11 11.43 16.10
C ASP A 64 7.99 10.52 14.88
N ARG A 65 6.79 10.17 14.41
CA ARG A 65 6.61 9.34 13.22
C ARG A 65 6.68 10.15 11.95
N TYR A 66 7.17 9.52 10.89
CA TYR A 66 7.19 10.13 9.57
C TYR A 66 5.79 10.42 9.02
N ILE A 67 4.86 9.46 9.16
CA ILE A 67 3.42 9.64 8.95
C ILE A 67 2.76 9.72 10.32
N GLU A 68 2.39 10.92 10.74
CA GLU A 68 1.83 11.16 12.07
C GLU A 68 0.34 10.84 12.19
N ALA A 69 -0.31 10.49 11.08
CA ALA A 69 -1.72 10.11 11.05
C ALA A 69 -1.89 8.61 11.32
N ASP A 70 -2.95 8.23 12.04
CA ASP A 70 -3.31 6.82 12.23
C ASP A 70 -3.69 6.13 10.93
N HIS A 71 -4.27 6.89 10.00
CA HIS A 71 -4.66 6.43 8.68
C HIS A 71 -4.62 7.57 7.65
N ALA A 72 -4.41 7.23 6.40
CA ALA A 72 -4.39 8.18 5.30
C ALA A 72 -5.01 7.56 4.04
N TRP A 73 -5.64 8.41 3.22
CA TRP A 73 -6.18 8.03 1.93
C TRP A 73 -5.39 8.69 0.82
N GLY A 74 -5.28 8.01 -0.29
CA GLY A 74 -4.58 8.57 -1.43
C GLY A 74 -4.70 7.71 -2.67
N GLY A 75 -3.73 7.83 -3.55
CA GLY A 75 -3.65 7.06 -4.76
C GLY A 75 -2.28 7.15 -5.41
N GLY A 76 -2.11 6.40 -6.47
CA GLY A 76 -0.85 6.36 -7.18
C GLY A 76 -0.95 5.80 -8.58
N ILE A 77 0.18 5.85 -9.23
CA ILE A 77 0.41 5.30 -10.55
C ILE A 77 1.62 4.37 -10.51
N ASP A 78 1.56 3.31 -11.28
CA ASP A 78 2.62 2.33 -11.41
C ASP A 78 2.85 2.01 -12.89
N LEU A 79 4.09 2.11 -13.32
CA LEU A 79 4.54 1.82 -14.68
C LEU A 79 5.47 0.62 -14.61
N LYS A 80 5.03 -0.53 -15.13
CA LYS A 80 5.79 -1.79 -15.10
C LYS A 80 6.05 -2.33 -16.47
N TYR A 81 7.23 -2.87 -16.67
CA TYR A 81 7.58 -3.65 -17.87
C TYR A 81 7.91 -5.09 -17.48
N PHE A 82 7.11 -6.02 -17.96
CA PHE A 82 7.32 -7.45 -17.81
C PHE A 82 8.12 -7.98 -19.01
N PHE A 83 9.40 -8.24 -18.81
CA PHE A 83 10.25 -8.85 -19.86
C PHE A 83 9.95 -10.35 -20.06
N MET A 84 9.41 -11.01 -19.05
CA MET A 84 8.77 -12.31 -19.10
C MET A 84 7.44 -12.19 -18.34
N ARG A 85 6.44 -12.99 -18.70
CA ARG A 85 5.12 -12.99 -18.03
C ARG A 85 5.18 -13.12 -16.49
N TYR A 86 6.33 -13.58 -15.97
CA TYR A 86 6.56 -13.85 -14.55
C TYR A 86 7.34 -12.74 -13.84
N VAL A 87 8.17 -11.99 -14.55
CA VAL A 87 9.13 -11.05 -13.94
C VAL A 87 9.05 -9.68 -14.60
N GLY A 88 8.80 -8.67 -13.81
CA GLY A 88 8.72 -7.29 -14.28
C GLY A 88 9.44 -6.32 -13.35
N VAL A 89 9.91 -5.21 -13.93
CA VAL A 89 10.47 -4.07 -13.22
C VAL A 89 9.62 -2.84 -13.46
N GLY A 90 9.60 -1.91 -12.52
CA GLY A 90 8.75 -0.74 -12.67
C GLY A 90 9.18 0.44 -11.82
N ILE A 91 8.44 1.51 -12.00
CA ILE A 91 8.51 2.72 -11.17
C ILE A 91 7.10 2.99 -10.67
N GLU A 92 6.99 3.19 -9.37
CA GLU A 92 5.76 3.48 -8.67
C GLU A 92 5.84 4.87 -8.05
N GLY A 93 4.76 5.66 -8.19
CA GLY A 93 4.61 6.94 -7.53
C GLY A 93 3.25 7.04 -6.87
N TRP A 94 3.20 7.52 -5.62
CA TRP A 94 1.96 7.69 -4.89
C TRP A 94 1.96 8.93 -3.99
N ALA A 95 0.78 9.40 -3.64
CA ALA A 95 0.56 10.46 -2.67
C ALA A 95 -0.64 10.15 -1.79
N VAL A 96 -0.54 10.47 -0.51
CA VAL A 96 -1.60 10.29 0.49
C VAL A 96 -1.82 11.56 1.29
N ASP A 97 -3.06 11.82 1.67
CA ASP A 97 -3.44 12.90 2.57
C ASP A 97 -3.45 12.36 4.01
N ALA A 98 -2.36 12.66 4.73
CA ALA A 98 -2.20 12.32 6.13
C ALA A 98 -2.80 13.44 6.97
N ARG A 99 -3.99 13.23 7.54
CA ARG A 99 -4.64 14.19 8.41
C ARG A 99 -4.07 14.08 9.81
N GLN A 100 -3.50 15.16 10.29
CA GLN A 100 -2.97 15.28 11.63
C GLN A 100 -3.98 16.01 12.53
N ALA A 101 -4.19 15.48 13.73
CA ALA A 101 -4.86 16.21 14.79
C ALA A 101 -3.82 17.06 15.52
N ARG A 102 -4.00 18.37 15.51
CA ARG A 102 -3.18 19.29 16.27
C ARG A 102 -3.97 19.75 17.49
N GLU A 103 -3.42 19.56 18.68
CA GLU A 103 -3.96 20.10 19.89
C GLU A 103 -3.21 21.40 20.22
N ASP A 104 -3.89 22.54 20.09
CA ASP A 104 -3.40 23.83 20.54
C ASP A 104 -3.92 24.03 21.97
N ILE A 105 -3.02 23.98 22.95
CA ILE A 105 -3.34 24.23 24.35
C ILE A 105 -3.07 25.71 24.66
N PHE A 106 -4.11 26.46 24.92
CA PHE A 106 -4.02 27.82 25.46
C PHE A 106 -4.18 27.77 26.98
N VAL A 107 -3.17 28.23 27.70
CA VAL A 107 -3.23 28.35 29.14
C VAL A 107 -3.31 29.83 29.47
N ASP A 108 -4.47 30.30 29.89
CA ASP A 108 -4.62 31.63 30.46
C ASP A 108 -4.44 31.52 31.99
N PHE A 109 -3.31 32.00 32.47
CA PHE A 109 -2.97 31.96 33.91
C PHE A 109 -3.69 33.01 34.75
N SER A 110 -4.33 34.03 34.10
CA SER A 110 -5.02 35.07 34.84
C SER A 110 -6.35 34.62 35.43
N ASP A 111 -7.07 33.75 34.71
CA ASP A 111 -8.41 33.27 35.11
C ASP A 111 -8.48 31.76 35.36
N GLY A 112 -7.37 31.03 35.22
CA GLY A 112 -7.31 29.58 35.42
C GLY A 112 -8.05 28.78 34.35
N VAL A 113 -8.29 29.38 33.17
CA VAL A 113 -9.00 28.75 32.06
C VAL A 113 -8.01 28.00 31.16
N PHE A 114 -8.20 26.70 31.06
CA PHE A 114 -7.54 25.87 30.07
C PHE A 114 -8.46 25.73 28.87
N ALA A 115 -8.09 26.28 27.72
CA ALA A 115 -8.77 26.04 26.47
C ALA A 115 -7.89 25.20 25.60
N SER A 116 -8.36 24.02 25.17
CA SER A 116 -7.73 23.21 24.14
C SER A 116 -8.58 23.26 22.86
N SER A 117 -7.97 23.51 21.72
CA SER A 117 -8.62 23.38 20.44
C SER A 117 -7.90 22.32 19.61
N ILE A 118 -8.66 21.37 19.07
CA ILE A 118 -8.11 20.35 18.16
C ILE A 118 -8.32 20.86 16.74
N GLN A 119 -7.24 21.17 16.04
CA GLN A 119 -7.27 21.51 14.61
C GLN A 119 -6.78 20.32 13.80
N HIS A 120 -7.52 19.99 12.72
CA HIS A 120 -7.09 18.99 11.77
C HIS A 120 -6.35 19.67 10.63
N GLN A 121 -5.06 19.40 10.50
CA GLN A 121 -4.24 19.87 9.40
C GLN A 121 -3.99 18.74 8.40
N SER A 122 -4.29 18.99 7.11
CA SER A 122 -3.98 18.08 6.01
C SER A 122 -2.51 18.20 5.63
N ASN A 123 -1.82 17.08 5.50
CA ASN A 123 -0.43 17.03 5.04
C ASN A 123 -0.30 15.98 3.93
N VAL A 124 0.15 16.39 2.75
CA VAL A 124 0.36 15.50 1.62
C VAL A 124 1.74 14.87 1.69
N ILE A 125 1.76 13.56 1.79
CA ILE A 125 2.98 12.75 1.79
C ILE A 125 3.02 11.96 0.49
N GLY A 126 4.14 12.00 -0.22
CA GLY A 126 4.34 11.29 -1.47
C GLY A 126 5.60 10.46 -1.48
N ALA A 127 5.65 9.44 -2.34
CA ALA A 127 6.85 8.64 -2.56
C ALA A 127 7.01 8.24 -4.03
N VAL A 128 8.28 7.98 -4.39
CA VAL A 128 8.65 7.41 -5.68
C VAL A 128 9.58 6.23 -5.42
N LEU A 129 9.25 5.06 -5.97
CA LEU A 129 9.98 3.81 -5.76
C LEU A 129 10.27 3.10 -7.08
N GLY A 130 11.44 2.48 -7.16
CA GLY A 130 11.72 1.43 -8.14
C GLY A 130 11.22 0.09 -7.61
N THR A 131 10.54 -0.72 -8.43
CA THR A 131 9.92 -1.97 -8.01
C THR A 131 10.35 -3.16 -8.87
N LEU A 132 10.46 -4.32 -8.25
CA LEU A 132 10.58 -5.63 -8.89
C LEU A 132 9.33 -6.44 -8.55
N THR A 133 8.67 -6.99 -9.55
CA THR A 133 7.44 -7.78 -9.40
C THR A 133 7.64 -9.20 -9.94
N LEU A 134 7.27 -10.19 -9.12
CA LEU A 134 7.17 -11.58 -9.53
C LEU A 134 5.69 -11.96 -9.58
N ARG A 135 5.18 -12.22 -10.80
CA ARG A 135 3.79 -12.55 -11.09
C ARG A 135 3.70 -14.01 -11.53
N TYR A 136 2.69 -14.72 -11.06
CA TYR A 136 2.42 -16.09 -11.45
C TYR A 136 1.05 -16.21 -12.14
N PRO A 137 0.97 -16.04 -13.48
CA PRO A 137 -0.25 -16.27 -14.24
C PRO A 137 -0.68 -17.74 -14.12
N ILE A 138 -1.87 -17.99 -13.57
CA ILE A 138 -2.40 -19.35 -13.50
C ILE A 138 -2.87 -19.75 -14.90
N PRO A 139 -2.37 -20.87 -15.46
CA PRO A 139 -2.69 -21.29 -16.82
C PRO A 139 -4.20 -21.37 -17.07
N CYS A 140 -4.66 -20.90 -18.23
CA CYS A 140 -6.05 -20.91 -18.66
C CYS A 140 -7.01 -20.08 -17.78
N THR A 141 -6.50 -19.24 -16.90
CA THR A 141 -7.32 -18.37 -16.05
C THR A 141 -6.98 -16.90 -16.25
N ARG A 142 -7.86 -16.02 -15.79
CA ARG A 142 -7.67 -14.57 -15.77
C ARG A 142 -6.93 -14.09 -14.51
N PHE A 143 -6.50 -14.99 -13.66
CA PHE A 143 -6.00 -14.71 -12.32
C PHE A 143 -4.47 -14.89 -12.26
N ALA A 144 -3.78 -13.89 -11.71
CA ALA A 144 -2.36 -13.92 -11.47
C ALA A 144 -2.02 -13.34 -10.09
N PRO A 145 -1.71 -14.17 -9.09
CA PRO A 145 -1.11 -13.69 -7.86
C PRO A 145 0.30 -13.15 -8.15
N TYR A 146 0.71 -12.16 -7.37
CA TYR A 146 2.04 -11.60 -7.46
C TYR A 146 2.59 -11.18 -6.11
N ILE A 147 3.91 -11.11 -6.03
CA ILE A 147 4.65 -10.49 -4.96
C ILE A 147 5.56 -9.41 -5.54
N PHE A 148 5.86 -8.40 -4.78
CA PHE A 148 6.72 -7.33 -5.21
C PHE A 148 7.55 -6.78 -4.05
N GLY A 149 8.66 -6.16 -4.41
CA GLY A 149 9.49 -5.41 -3.48
C GLY A 149 10.11 -4.23 -4.20
N GLY A 150 10.44 -3.20 -3.45
CA GLY A 150 10.98 -1.99 -4.04
C GLY A 150 11.64 -1.08 -3.03
N GLY A 151 12.24 0.00 -3.53
CA GLY A 151 12.85 1.02 -2.70
C GLY A 151 12.96 2.35 -3.43
N GLY A 152 13.03 3.43 -2.66
CA GLY A 152 13.05 4.77 -3.22
C GLY A 152 13.09 5.86 -2.17
N GLY A 153 12.45 6.99 -2.47
CA GLY A 153 12.35 8.15 -1.59
C GLY A 153 10.90 8.49 -1.24
N ILE A 154 10.69 8.90 0.00
CA ILE A 154 9.43 9.43 0.52
C ILE A 154 9.63 10.88 0.96
N PHE A 155 8.63 11.73 0.74
CA PHE A 155 8.70 13.18 0.91
C PHE A 155 7.42 13.70 1.56
N GLY A 156 7.53 14.82 2.28
CA GLY A 156 6.38 15.54 2.85
C GLY A 156 6.07 15.22 4.30
N GLY A 157 6.63 14.15 4.86
CA GLY A 157 6.49 13.78 6.27
C GLY A 157 7.65 14.24 7.15
N GLY A 158 7.65 13.83 8.42
CA GLY A 158 8.73 14.11 9.37
C GLY A 158 8.81 15.59 9.77
N GLN A 159 7.70 16.28 9.81
CA GLN A 159 7.65 17.71 10.18
C GLN A 159 8.03 17.88 11.66
N LYS A 160 8.84 18.90 11.95
CA LYS A 160 9.23 19.25 13.33
C LYS A 160 8.28 20.29 13.91
N GLN A 161 7.90 20.10 15.18
CA GLN A 161 7.17 21.12 15.90
C GLN A 161 8.06 22.36 16.09
N VAL A 162 7.51 23.52 15.75
CA VAL A 162 8.13 24.81 16.05
C VAL A 162 7.41 25.38 17.26
N ASN A 163 8.13 25.44 18.36
CA ASN A 163 7.68 26.09 19.58
C ASN A 163 8.19 27.53 19.57
N GLU A 164 7.31 28.50 19.44
CA GLU A 164 7.65 29.90 19.67
C GLU A 164 7.42 30.23 21.13
N ARG A 165 8.44 30.76 21.75
CA ARG A 165 8.42 31.20 23.15
C ARG A 165 8.20 32.69 23.16
N PHE A 166 7.04 33.12 23.63
CA PHE A 166 6.75 34.54 23.87
C PHE A 166 7.01 34.85 25.34
N ILE A 167 7.86 35.84 25.59
CA ILE A 167 8.07 36.42 26.92
C ILE A 167 7.30 37.76 26.92
N GLU A 168 6.19 37.84 27.63
CA GLU A 168 5.56 39.13 27.84
C GLU A 168 6.39 39.97 28.85
N PRO A 169 6.85 41.18 28.44
CA PRO A 169 7.61 42.03 29.34
C PRO A 169 6.69 42.61 30.44
N GLY A 170 6.81 42.11 31.62
CA GLY A 170 6.12 42.67 32.82
C GLY A 170 5.48 41.67 33.74
N GLU A 171 5.13 40.48 33.36
CA GLU A 171 4.37 39.55 34.19
C GLU A 171 5.11 38.25 34.57
N GLY A 172 6.32 38.04 34.12
CA GLY A 172 7.13 36.91 34.55
C GLY A 172 6.66 35.52 34.10
N PHE A 173 5.77 35.46 33.10
CA PHE A 173 5.26 34.19 32.53
C PHE A 173 5.83 33.94 31.17
N ASP A 174 6.31 32.72 30.97
CA ASP A 174 6.70 32.21 29.64
C ASP A 174 5.48 31.54 29.02
N VAL A 175 4.92 32.10 27.95
CA VAL A 175 3.91 31.44 27.17
C VAL A 175 4.61 30.67 26.02
N VAL A 176 4.60 29.35 26.07
CA VAL A 176 5.06 28.50 24.98
C VAL A 176 3.88 28.24 24.07
N GLN A 177 3.82 28.94 22.96
CA GLN A 177 2.82 28.69 21.93
C GLN A 177 3.45 27.78 20.87
N THR A 178 2.85 26.61 20.62
CA THR A 178 3.21 25.77 19.49
C THR A 178 2.59 26.35 18.22
N THR A 179 3.37 27.06 17.43
CA THR A 179 2.88 27.86 16.27
C THR A 179 2.71 27.07 14.98
N GLY A 180 3.15 25.82 14.95
CA GLY A 180 3.02 25.01 13.74
C GLY A 180 4.09 23.93 13.62
N ARG A 181 4.01 23.19 12.55
CA ARG A 181 5.05 22.26 12.12
C ARG A 181 5.66 22.79 10.84
N THR A 182 6.96 22.86 10.77
CA THR A 182 7.70 23.33 9.60
C THR A 182 8.72 22.30 9.16
N GLY A 183 8.99 22.31 7.87
CA GLY A 183 9.94 21.40 7.25
C GLY A 183 9.28 20.13 6.76
N SER A 184 9.87 19.56 5.73
CA SER A 184 9.63 18.19 5.28
C SER A 184 10.97 17.54 5.10
N GLU A 185 11.11 16.30 5.53
CA GLU A 185 12.35 15.56 5.34
C GLU A 185 12.14 14.52 4.23
N ALA A 186 13.09 14.44 3.30
CA ALA A 186 13.15 13.32 2.38
C ALA A 186 13.86 12.16 3.09
N ARG A 187 13.25 10.97 3.07
CA ARG A 187 13.83 9.76 3.67
C ARG A 187 13.83 8.61 2.67
N ALA A 188 14.67 7.62 2.95
CA ALA A 188 14.63 6.37 2.21
C ALA A 188 13.40 5.56 2.61
N ILE A 189 12.77 4.92 1.63
CA ILE A 189 11.66 3.99 1.83
C ILE A 189 11.95 2.69 1.11
N GLY A 190 11.66 1.56 1.77
CA GLY A 190 11.59 0.24 1.18
C GLY A 190 10.18 -0.31 1.30
N GLN A 191 9.77 -1.16 0.37
CA GLN A 191 8.49 -1.86 0.46
C GLN A 191 8.61 -3.32 0.06
N VAL A 192 7.76 -4.14 0.68
CA VAL A 192 7.49 -5.51 0.25
C VAL A 192 6.00 -5.75 0.31
N GLY A 193 5.48 -6.50 -0.65
CA GLY A 193 4.05 -6.73 -0.71
C GLY A 193 3.66 -7.88 -1.61
N GLY A 194 2.35 -8.11 -1.68
CA GLY A 194 1.78 -9.11 -2.55
C GLY A 194 0.31 -8.88 -2.77
N GLY A 195 -0.19 -9.43 -3.86
CA GLY A 195 -1.56 -9.22 -4.26
C GLY A 195 -1.98 -10.12 -5.39
N MET A 196 -3.01 -9.68 -6.09
CA MET A 196 -3.59 -10.38 -7.21
C MET A 196 -3.96 -9.42 -8.33
N GLU A 197 -3.83 -9.90 -9.55
CA GLU A 197 -4.33 -9.28 -10.76
C GLU A 197 -5.39 -10.19 -11.38
N ILE A 198 -6.52 -9.61 -11.78
CA ILE A 198 -7.59 -10.29 -12.49
C ILE A 198 -7.82 -9.59 -13.83
N ARG A 199 -7.54 -10.24 -14.95
CA ARG A 199 -7.77 -9.70 -16.29
C ARG A 199 -9.26 -9.75 -16.64
N LEU A 200 -9.86 -8.60 -16.87
CA LEU A 200 -11.22 -8.48 -17.41
C LEU A 200 -11.23 -8.68 -18.92
N THR A 201 -10.24 -8.07 -19.58
CA THR A 201 -9.90 -8.27 -20.98
C THR A 201 -8.38 -8.53 -21.07
N PRO A 202 -7.81 -8.92 -22.22
CA PRO A 202 -6.36 -9.04 -22.37
C PRO A 202 -5.59 -7.76 -22.02
N HIS A 203 -6.23 -6.59 -22.19
CA HIS A 203 -5.62 -5.28 -22.00
C HIS A 203 -6.06 -4.53 -20.72
N ILE A 204 -7.11 -5.00 -20.02
CA ILE A 204 -7.62 -4.33 -18.84
C ILE A 204 -7.73 -5.35 -17.70
N GLY A 205 -7.12 -5.05 -16.57
CA GLY A 205 -7.17 -5.85 -15.36
C GLY A 205 -7.56 -5.04 -14.14
N TRP A 206 -8.00 -5.72 -13.12
CA TRP A 206 -8.17 -5.21 -11.76
C TRP A 206 -7.02 -5.72 -10.90
N VAL A 207 -6.42 -4.83 -10.10
CA VAL A 207 -5.34 -5.14 -9.17
C VAL A 207 -5.78 -4.83 -7.76
N SER A 208 -5.38 -5.69 -6.82
CA SER A 208 -5.54 -5.45 -5.39
C SER A 208 -4.39 -6.08 -4.65
N ASP A 209 -3.74 -5.31 -3.79
CA ASP A 209 -2.58 -5.78 -3.04
C ASP A 209 -2.45 -5.11 -1.68
N PHE A 210 -1.56 -5.68 -0.91
CA PHE A 210 -1.11 -5.19 0.38
C PHE A 210 0.41 -5.06 0.37
N SER A 211 0.92 -3.95 0.91
CA SER A 211 2.36 -3.77 1.13
C SER A 211 2.67 -3.33 2.54
N TRP A 212 3.84 -3.73 3.01
CA TRP A 212 4.45 -3.21 4.22
C TRP A 212 5.61 -2.30 3.83
N ASN A 213 5.60 -1.10 4.35
CA ASN A 213 6.53 -0.04 4.01
C ASN A 213 7.46 0.24 5.19
N PHE A 214 8.76 0.29 4.89
CA PHE A 214 9.83 0.55 5.85
C PHE A 214 10.42 1.92 5.53
N VAL A 215 10.24 2.88 6.42
CA VAL A 215 10.82 4.22 6.28
C VAL A 215 11.96 4.36 7.28
N ASP A 216 13.05 4.97 6.85
CA ASP A 216 14.22 5.21 7.70
C ASP A 216 13.84 5.92 8.99
N GLY A 217 14.34 5.37 10.12
CA GLY A 217 14.07 5.83 11.48
C GLY A 217 13.18 4.87 12.28
N PRO A 218 13.20 4.98 13.61
CA PRO A 218 12.42 4.11 14.49
C PRO A 218 10.92 4.35 14.32
N ASN A 219 10.13 3.27 14.34
CA ASN A 219 8.65 3.30 14.34
C ASN A 219 7.96 3.95 13.13
N ASN A 220 8.67 4.14 12.01
CA ASN A 220 8.14 4.80 10.81
C ASN A 220 7.44 3.85 9.84
N ASN A 221 7.34 2.56 10.15
CA ASN A 221 6.77 1.55 9.28
C ASN A 221 5.25 1.67 9.23
N PHE A 222 4.67 1.38 8.06
CA PHE A 222 3.23 1.42 7.87
C PHE A 222 2.76 0.37 6.86
N GLY A 223 1.50 -0.05 7.01
CA GLY A 223 0.80 -0.91 6.07
C GLY A 223 0.03 -0.09 5.05
N MET A 224 -0.06 -0.60 3.82
CA MET A 224 -0.79 0.01 2.73
C MET A 224 -1.61 -1.04 1.99
N VAL A 225 -2.91 -0.78 1.80
CA VAL A 225 -3.80 -1.56 0.94
C VAL A 225 -4.08 -0.74 -0.31
N ARG A 226 -3.97 -1.38 -1.47
CA ARG A 226 -4.19 -0.73 -2.77
C ARG A 226 -5.21 -1.51 -3.58
N THR A 227 -6.01 -0.79 -4.35
CA THR A 227 -6.92 -1.38 -5.34
C THR A 227 -7.07 -0.45 -6.53
N GLY A 228 -7.12 -1.01 -7.73
CA GLY A 228 -7.17 -0.18 -8.93
C GLY A 228 -7.30 -0.95 -10.22
N VAL A 229 -7.06 -0.25 -11.32
CA VAL A 229 -7.15 -0.76 -12.68
C VAL A 229 -5.77 -0.80 -13.31
N ASN A 230 -5.48 -1.89 -14.01
CA ASN A 230 -4.27 -2.09 -14.79
C ASN A 230 -4.59 -2.10 -16.29
N PHE A 231 -3.82 -1.34 -17.06
CA PHE A 231 -3.86 -1.33 -18.53
C PHE A 231 -2.59 -1.97 -19.05
N ALA A 232 -2.74 -3.00 -19.88
CA ALA A 232 -1.64 -3.77 -20.45
C ALA A 232 -1.55 -3.61 -21.97
N PHE A 233 -0.32 -3.46 -22.47
CA PHE A 233 0.01 -3.18 -23.86
C PHE A 233 1.12 -4.12 -24.37
#